data_780064dd2218b89f130ea791932539af
#
_entry.id   780064dd2218b89f130ea791932539af
#
_cell.length_a   1.000
_cell.length_b   1.000
_cell.length_c   1.000
_cell.angle_alpha   90.00
_cell.angle_beta   90.00
_cell.angle_gamma   90.00
#
_symmetry.space_group_name_H-M   'P 1'
#
loop_
_entity.id
_entity.type
_entity.pdbx_description
1 polymer ?
#
loop_
_entity_poly.entity_id
_entity_poly.type
_entity_poly.pdbx_seq_one_letter_code
_entity_poly.pdbx_strand_id
1 'polypeptide(L)'
;MKKVIAVVFLVLLLGTFTSYAAALKVGDKIGDFKLSAALDDKEYTLSSPEFAGKVVYIVYASYSSKDDNDHVSDALNANKDIVRLKSENKYAGLGIGNEKDTIVPNFLIKKASASKQKSTGAIILLDPDFTFGNVVGAPHKIATSVLVDKNRVVRYIYSGKTPAENIPKIIDLIKKYSE
;
A
#
# COMPACT_ATOMS: atom_id res chain seq x y z
N MET A 1 -17.44 -70.42 -4.72
CA MET A 1 -18.02 -69.07 -4.48
C MET A 1 -16.89 -68.09 -4.21
N LYS A 2 -16.49 -67.31 -5.19
CA LYS A 2 -15.40 -66.30 -5.07
C LYS A 2 -16.02 -64.96 -4.81
N LYS A 3 -15.75 -64.38 -3.62
CA LYS A 3 -16.19 -63.00 -3.28
C LYS A 3 -15.25 -62.01 -3.97
N VAL A 4 -15.77 -61.22 -4.91
CA VAL A 4 -15.08 -60.09 -5.52
C VAL A 4 -15.24 -58.90 -4.58
N ILE A 5 -14.15 -58.41 -3.99
CA ILE A 5 -14.12 -57.19 -3.22
C ILE A 5 -13.83 -56.05 -4.20
N ALA A 6 -14.82 -55.22 -4.47
CA ALA A 6 -14.67 -53.98 -5.23
C ALA A 6 -14.10 -52.91 -4.29
N VAL A 7 -12.84 -52.53 -4.50
CA VAL A 7 -12.21 -51.36 -3.84
C VAL A 7 -12.57 -50.15 -4.65
N VAL A 8 -13.46 -49.30 -4.11
CA VAL A 8 -13.79 -48.02 -4.68
C VAL A 8 -12.69 -47.02 -4.26
N PHE A 9 -11.81 -46.65 -5.17
CA PHE A 9 -10.86 -45.55 -5.01
C PHE A 9 -11.59 -44.24 -5.14
N LEU A 10 -11.93 -43.60 -4.02
CA LEU A 10 -12.43 -42.22 -3.97
C LEU A 10 -11.22 -41.28 -4.07
N VAL A 11 -10.90 -40.86 -5.27
CA VAL A 11 -9.88 -39.80 -5.50
C VAL A 11 -10.47 -38.46 -5.09
N LEU A 12 -10.15 -38.00 -3.90
CA LEU A 12 -10.38 -36.65 -3.45
C LEU A 12 -9.46 -35.72 -4.26
N LEU A 13 -9.97 -35.12 -5.32
CA LEU A 13 -9.37 -33.98 -6.02
C LEU A 13 -9.43 -32.77 -5.06
N LEU A 14 -8.41 -32.60 -4.24
CA LEU A 14 -8.13 -31.34 -3.54
C LEU A 14 -7.68 -30.32 -4.59
N GLY A 15 -8.65 -29.69 -5.23
CA GLY A 15 -8.39 -28.53 -6.07
C GLY A 15 -7.83 -27.42 -5.19
N THR A 16 -6.54 -27.13 -5.31
CA THR A 16 -5.94 -25.91 -4.76
C THR A 16 -6.51 -24.73 -5.53
N PHE A 17 -7.59 -24.14 -5.00
CA PHE A 17 -8.04 -22.84 -5.47
C PHE A 17 -6.95 -21.83 -5.12
N THR A 18 -6.06 -21.54 -6.07
CA THR A 18 -5.24 -20.32 -6.00
C THR A 18 -6.21 -19.14 -6.11
N SER A 19 -6.61 -18.61 -4.97
CA SER A 19 -7.35 -17.35 -4.92
C SER A 19 -6.41 -16.26 -5.43
N TYR A 20 -6.52 -15.91 -6.70
CA TYR A 20 -6.01 -14.63 -7.17
C TYR A 20 -6.80 -13.57 -6.42
N ALA A 21 -6.14 -12.87 -5.50
CA ALA A 21 -6.76 -11.72 -4.86
C ALA A 21 -7.19 -10.75 -5.96
N ALA A 22 -8.48 -10.51 -6.08
CA ALA A 22 -8.98 -9.54 -7.04
C ALA A 22 -8.38 -8.18 -6.68
N ALA A 23 -7.93 -7.43 -7.71
CA ALA A 23 -7.39 -6.08 -7.48
C ALA A 23 -8.40 -5.24 -6.70
N LEU A 24 -7.92 -4.57 -5.65
CA LEU A 24 -8.73 -3.71 -4.78
C LEU A 24 -9.40 -2.60 -5.59
N LYS A 25 -10.63 -2.28 -5.21
CA LYS A 25 -11.46 -1.23 -5.84
C LYS A 25 -11.90 -0.20 -4.81
N VAL A 26 -12.30 0.96 -5.28
CA VAL A 26 -12.95 1.97 -4.43
C VAL A 26 -14.20 1.37 -3.78
N GLY A 27 -14.28 1.47 -2.46
CA GLY A 27 -15.35 0.89 -1.64
C GLY A 27 -14.95 -0.39 -0.91
N ASP A 28 -13.91 -1.09 -1.36
CA ASP A 28 -13.40 -2.27 -0.68
C ASP A 28 -12.66 -1.89 0.61
N LYS A 29 -12.66 -2.82 1.56
CA LYS A 29 -11.83 -2.66 2.76
C LYS A 29 -10.44 -3.25 2.48
N ILE A 30 -9.39 -2.44 2.73
CA ILE A 30 -8.02 -2.93 2.56
C ILE A 30 -7.69 -3.98 3.61
N GLY A 31 -7.04 -5.07 3.17
CA GLY A 31 -6.57 -6.14 4.04
C GLY A 31 -5.44 -5.69 4.98
N ASP A 32 -5.16 -6.49 5.99
CA ASP A 32 -4.04 -6.26 6.89
C ASP A 32 -2.72 -6.58 6.18
N PHE A 33 -1.71 -5.80 6.52
CA PHE A 33 -0.31 -6.03 6.14
C PHE A 33 0.60 -5.59 7.29
N LYS A 34 1.82 -6.08 7.30
CA LYS A 34 2.84 -5.74 8.29
C LYS A 34 4.18 -5.59 7.58
N LEU A 35 4.77 -4.43 7.68
CA LEU A 35 6.03 -4.07 7.02
C LEU A 35 6.93 -3.29 7.97
N SER A 36 8.24 -3.35 7.74
CA SER A 36 9.23 -2.63 8.55
C SER A 36 9.57 -1.27 7.95
N ALA A 37 9.81 -0.28 8.79
CA ALA A 37 10.26 1.03 8.36
C ALA A 37 11.72 1.00 7.92
N ALA A 38 12.03 1.80 6.89
CA ALA A 38 13.38 1.90 6.34
C ALA A 38 14.40 2.50 7.33
N LEU A 39 13.94 3.36 8.24
CA LEU A 39 14.83 4.13 9.13
C LEU A 39 15.28 3.34 10.36
N ASP A 40 14.36 2.62 11.01
CA ASP A 40 14.56 2.07 12.36
C ASP A 40 14.13 0.60 12.51
N ASP A 41 13.73 -0.05 11.43
CA ASP A 41 13.20 -1.43 11.37
C ASP A 41 11.94 -1.67 12.22
N LYS A 42 11.30 -0.60 12.74
CA LYS A 42 10.04 -0.71 13.46
C LYS A 42 8.96 -1.24 12.53
N GLU A 43 8.18 -2.19 13.00
CA GLU A 43 7.07 -2.78 12.25
C GLU A 43 5.81 -1.91 12.34
N TYR A 44 5.14 -1.76 11.19
CA TYR A 44 3.92 -0.97 11.06
C TYR A 44 2.82 -1.75 10.34
N THR A 45 1.61 -1.45 10.76
CA THR A 45 0.35 -1.82 10.10
C THR A 45 -0.51 -0.57 10.00
N LEU A 46 -1.64 -0.63 9.29
CA LEU A 46 -2.62 0.47 9.32
C LEU A 46 -3.29 0.66 10.70
N SER A 47 -3.11 -0.30 11.63
CA SER A 47 -3.58 -0.20 13.02
C SER A 47 -2.53 0.42 13.96
N SER A 48 -1.32 0.69 13.47
CA SER A 48 -0.29 1.39 14.26
C SER A 48 -0.77 2.81 14.62
N PRO A 49 -0.40 3.35 15.79
CA PRO A 49 -0.87 4.67 16.27
C PRO A 49 -0.65 5.82 15.27
N GLU A 50 0.34 5.69 14.42
CA GLU A 50 0.68 6.66 13.38
C GLU A 50 -0.40 6.73 12.27
N PHE A 51 -1.20 5.67 12.08
CA PHE A 51 -2.20 5.54 11.01
C PHE A 51 -3.61 5.25 11.50
N ALA A 52 -3.76 4.67 12.69
CA ALA A 52 -5.05 4.24 13.22
C ALA A 52 -6.02 5.42 13.34
N GLY A 53 -7.23 5.26 12.81
CA GLY A 53 -8.29 6.28 12.87
C GLY A 53 -8.07 7.50 11.97
N LYS A 54 -7.07 7.48 11.09
CA LYS A 54 -6.75 8.56 10.15
C LYS A 54 -7.12 8.20 8.72
N VAL A 55 -7.26 9.21 7.90
CA VAL A 55 -7.19 9.07 6.45
C VAL A 55 -5.73 8.90 6.07
N VAL A 56 -5.40 7.86 5.30
CA VAL A 56 -4.00 7.57 4.92
C VAL A 56 -3.87 7.57 3.40
N TYR A 57 -2.97 8.43 2.89
CA TYR A 57 -2.57 8.39 1.49
C TYR A 57 -1.27 7.59 1.37
N ILE A 58 -1.33 6.50 0.62
CA ILE A 58 -0.26 5.53 0.46
C ILE A 58 0.30 5.63 -0.96
N VAL A 59 1.61 5.77 -1.08
CA VAL A 59 2.33 5.64 -2.35
C VAL A 59 3.17 4.37 -2.30
N TYR A 60 2.78 3.37 -3.08
CA TYR A 60 3.52 2.13 -3.29
C TYR A 60 4.32 2.22 -4.58
N ALA A 61 5.63 2.04 -4.54
CA ALA A 61 6.47 2.17 -5.72
C ALA A 61 7.71 1.28 -5.67
N SER A 62 8.12 0.75 -6.82
CA SER A 62 9.44 0.14 -6.99
C SER A 62 10.50 1.21 -7.21
N TYR A 63 11.77 0.81 -7.20
CA TYR A 63 12.89 1.74 -7.45
C TYR A 63 12.76 2.47 -8.80
N SER A 64 12.24 1.80 -9.84
CA SER A 64 12.07 2.39 -11.18
C SER A 64 10.93 3.40 -11.27
N SER A 65 9.95 3.35 -10.36
CA SER A 65 8.77 4.22 -10.34
C SER A 65 8.67 5.10 -9.08
N LYS A 66 9.76 5.19 -8.30
CA LYS A 66 9.79 5.86 -6.99
C LYS A 66 9.44 7.34 -7.01
N ASP A 67 9.64 8.01 -8.15
CA ASP A 67 9.42 9.45 -8.31
C ASP A 67 8.13 9.76 -9.10
N ASP A 68 7.41 8.74 -9.59
CA ASP A 68 6.23 8.92 -10.46
C ASP A 68 5.14 9.76 -9.81
N ASN A 69 4.96 9.67 -8.49
CA ASN A 69 3.91 10.35 -7.73
C ASN A 69 4.43 11.42 -6.75
N ASP A 70 5.69 11.86 -6.89
CA ASP A 70 6.26 12.93 -6.06
C ASP A 70 5.45 14.23 -6.21
N HIS A 71 5.02 14.59 -7.43
CA HIS A 71 4.18 15.77 -7.67
C HIS A 71 2.85 15.77 -6.90
N VAL A 72 2.26 14.61 -6.64
CA VAL A 72 1.06 14.49 -5.78
C VAL A 72 1.43 14.74 -4.34
N SER A 73 2.50 14.12 -3.84
CA SER A 73 3.00 14.31 -2.48
C SER A 73 3.35 15.78 -2.21
N ASP A 74 4.01 16.43 -3.18
CA ASP A 74 4.37 17.85 -3.09
C ASP A 74 3.11 18.74 -3.03
N ALA A 75 2.11 18.49 -3.88
CA ALA A 75 0.86 19.22 -3.87
C ALA A 75 0.10 19.03 -2.53
N LEU A 76 0.07 17.83 -1.98
CA LEU A 76 -0.54 17.56 -0.68
C LEU A 76 0.21 18.28 0.45
N ASN A 77 1.54 18.28 0.43
CA ASN A 77 2.36 18.96 1.43
C ASN A 77 2.30 20.49 1.33
N ALA A 78 2.02 21.04 0.15
CA ALA A 78 1.83 22.48 -0.06
C ALA A 78 0.39 22.97 0.26
N ASN A 79 -0.58 22.05 0.37
CA ASN A 79 -1.98 22.40 0.62
C ASN A 79 -2.22 22.69 2.12
N LYS A 80 -2.69 23.91 2.44
CA LYS A 80 -2.90 24.37 3.81
C LYS A 80 -3.88 23.49 4.61
N ASP A 81 -4.96 23.02 3.97
CA ASP A 81 -5.94 22.14 4.63
C ASP A 81 -5.33 20.80 4.97
N ILE A 82 -4.54 20.21 4.07
CA ILE A 82 -3.86 18.93 4.29
C ILE A 82 -2.82 19.06 5.40
N VAL A 83 -2.04 20.16 5.40
CA VAL A 83 -1.08 20.44 6.48
C VAL A 83 -1.79 20.57 7.84
N ARG A 84 -2.93 21.28 7.89
CA ARG A 84 -3.76 21.41 9.08
C ARG A 84 -4.28 20.03 9.54
N LEU A 85 -4.86 19.22 8.65
CA LEU A 85 -5.36 17.88 8.99
C LEU A 85 -4.25 16.95 9.49
N LYS A 86 -3.02 17.08 8.96
CA LYS A 86 -1.86 16.36 9.45
C LYS A 86 -1.50 16.81 10.88
N SER A 87 -1.51 18.11 11.18
CA SER A 87 -1.23 18.64 12.51
C SER A 87 -2.33 18.28 13.54
N GLU A 88 -3.58 18.15 13.10
CA GLU A 88 -4.72 17.67 13.89
C GLU A 88 -4.76 16.14 14.06
N ASN A 89 -3.76 15.43 13.55
CA ASN A 89 -3.66 13.96 13.60
C ASN A 89 -4.81 13.21 12.90
N LYS A 90 -5.43 13.84 11.89
CA LYS A 90 -6.54 13.28 11.09
C LYS A 90 -6.12 12.67 9.76
N TYR A 91 -4.92 13.01 9.29
CA TYR A 91 -4.35 12.56 8.03
C TYR A 91 -2.91 12.11 8.22
N ALA A 92 -2.50 11.11 7.45
CA ALA A 92 -1.10 10.66 7.35
C ALA A 92 -0.73 10.30 5.91
N GLY A 93 0.51 10.60 5.52
CA GLY A 93 1.14 10.09 4.32
C GLY A 93 2.00 8.88 4.64
N LEU A 94 2.00 7.87 3.77
CA LEU A 94 2.77 6.64 3.91
C LEU A 94 3.43 6.29 2.57
N GLY A 95 4.75 6.14 2.57
CA GLY A 95 5.49 5.56 1.45
C GLY A 95 5.73 4.07 1.68
N ILE A 96 5.62 3.25 0.62
CA ILE A 96 6.00 1.84 0.68
C ILE A 96 6.87 1.52 -0.53
N GLY A 97 8.12 1.13 -0.26
CA GLY A 97 9.08 0.73 -1.29
C GLY A 97 8.98 -0.76 -1.60
N ASN A 98 8.64 -1.10 -2.85
CA ASN A 98 8.71 -2.46 -3.34
C ASN A 98 10.16 -2.83 -3.66
N GLU A 99 10.75 -3.72 -2.86
CA GLU A 99 12.12 -4.18 -3.04
C GLU A 99 12.22 -5.44 -3.93
N LYS A 100 11.11 -6.13 -4.17
CA LYS A 100 11.10 -7.37 -4.94
C LYS A 100 11.34 -7.15 -6.45
N ASP A 101 10.88 -6.03 -6.97
CA ASP A 101 10.88 -5.75 -8.42
C ASP A 101 12.10 -4.96 -8.91
N THR A 102 13.21 -5.06 -8.21
CA THR A 102 14.42 -4.31 -8.55
C THR A 102 15.67 -5.19 -8.53
N ILE A 103 16.67 -4.80 -9.32
CA ILE A 103 18.02 -5.36 -9.27
C ILE A 103 18.93 -4.57 -8.32
N VAL A 104 18.45 -3.47 -7.76
CA VAL A 104 19.20 -2.66 -6.80
C VAL A 104 19.28 -3.41 -5.47
N PRO A 105 20.48 -3.57 -4.88
CA PRO A 105 20.61 -4.25 -3.60
C PRO A 105 19.77 -3.59 -2.48
N ASN A 106 19.05 -4.39 -1.69
CA ASN A 106 18.11 -3.92 -0.67
C ASN A 106 18.72 -2.93 0.32
N PHE A 107 20.01 -3.09 0.68
CA PHE A 107 20.66 -2.15 1.59
C PHE A 107 20.80 -0.73 1.01
N LEU A 108 20.92 -0.59 -0.31
CA LEU A 108 20.94 0.71 -0.98
C LEU A 108 19.56 1.34 -1.01
N ILE A 109 18.52 0.53 -1.25
CA ILE A 109 17.12 0.98 -1.21
C ILE A 109 16.79 1.44 0.20
N LYS A 110 17.09 0.62 1.21
CA LYS A 110 16.91 0.96 2.62
C LYS A 110 17.58 2.27 2.99
N LYS A 111 18.85 2.46 2.60
CA LYS A 111 19.60 3.69 2.85
C LYS A 111 18.96 4.92 2.19
N ALA A 112 18.53 4.81 0.93
CA ALA A 112 17.87 5.89 0.21
C ALA A 112 16.49 6.22 0.84
N SER A 113 15.70 5.20 1.16
CA SER A 113 14.40 5.34 1.81
C SER A 113 14.52 5.96 3.22
N ALA A 114 15.50 5.53 4.02
CA ALA A 114 15.78 6.12 5.32
C ALA A 114 16.20 7.59 5.21
N SER A 115 16.99 7.95 4.20
CA SER A 115 17.36 9.34 3.92
C SER A 115 16.14 10.18 3.52
N LYS A 116 15.27 9.66 2.64
CA LYS A 116 14.01 10.33 2.24
C LYS A 116 13.07 10.48 3.45
N GLN A 117 12.96 9.47 4.31
CA GLN A 117 12.17 9.54 5.56
C GLN A 117 12.69 10.66 6.50
N LYS A 118 14.01 10.77 6.69
CA LYS A 118 14.60 11.82 7.51
C LYS A 118 14.35 13.23 6.95
N SER A 119 14.43 13.40 5.63
CA SER A 119 14.28 14.71 4.99
C SER A 119 12.82 15.16 4.91
N THR A 120 11.87 14.24 4.77
CA THR A 120 10.44 14.55 4.57
C THR A 120 9.58 14.38 5.83
N GLY A 121 10.09 13.66 6.84
CA GLY A 121 9.31 13.24 8.01
C GLY A 121 8.18 12.25 7.70
N ALA A 122 8.10 11.75 6.46
CA ALA A 122 7.13 10.72 6.08
C ALA A 122 7.64 9.34 6.48
N ILE A 123 6.77 8.47 6.97
CA ILE A 123 7.11 7.06 7.22
C ILE A 123 7.28 6.36 5.88
N ILE A 124 8.38 5.63 5.70
CA ILE A 124 8.64 4.82 4.52
C ILE A 124 8.88 3.38 4.96
N LEU A 125 7.99 2.48 4.55
CA LEU A 125 8.09 1.05 4.80
C LEU A 125 8.74 0.33 3.61
N LEU A 126 9.30 -0.84 3.85
CA LEU A 126 9.93 -1.70 2.85
C LEU A 126 9.13 -2.98 2.68
N ASP A 127 8.86 -3.35 1.43
CA ASP A 127 8.11 -4.54 1.05
C ASP A 127 8.97 -5.49 0.19
N PRO A 128 9.82 -6.32 0.84
CA PRO A 128 10.72 -7.23 0.14
C PRO A 128 9.97 -8.41 -0.52
N ASP A 129 8.81 -8.78 0.00
CA ASP A 129 8.08 -9.97 -0.42
C ASP A 129 6.84 -9.69 -1.27
N PHE A 130 6.62 -8.41 -1.64
CA PHE A 130 5.41 -7.97 -2.36
C PHE A 130 4.13 -8.16 -1.54
N THR A 131 4.24 -8.11 -0.22
CA THR A 131 3.13 -8.30 0.73
C THR A 131 2.02 -7.27 0.50
N PHE A 132 2.36 -5.97 0.54
CA PHE A 132 1.41 -4.90 0.26
C PHE A 132 0.96 -4.91 -1.20
N GLY A 133 1.88 -5.18 -2.13
CA GLY A 133 1.56 -5.33 -3.55
C GLY A 133 0.45 -6.34 -3.78
N ASN A 134 0.49 -7.50 -3.14
CA ASN A 134 -0.56 -8.52 -3.21
C ASN A 134 -1.87 -8.06 -2.57
N VAL A 135 -1.82 -7.35 -1.42
CA VAL A 135 -3.02 -6.83 -0.73
C VAL A 135 -3.80 -5.88 -1.61
N VAL A 136 -3.12 -5.01 -2.38
CA VAL A 136 -3.79 -4.01 -3.23
C VAL A 136 -3.93 -4.44 -4.69
N GLY A 137 -3.36 -5.57 -5.06
CA GLY A 137 -3.31 -6.02 -6.46
C GLY A 137 -2.49 -5.07 -7.34
N ALA A 138 -1.38 -4.52 -6.80
CA ALA A 138 -0.53 -3.60 -7.53
C ALA A 138 0.15 -4.29 -8.71
N PRO A 139 0.25 -3.64 -9.88
CA PRO A 139 1.08 -4.14 -10.96
C PRO A 139 2.57 -4.07 -10.58
N HIS A 140 3.35 -5.05 -11.04
CA HIS A 140 4.79 -5.05 -10.85
C HIS A 140 5.46 -3.82 -11.49
N LYS A 141 6.45 -3.24 -10.83
CA LYS A 141 7.26 -2.09 -11.30
C LYS A 141 6.50 -0.79 -11.56
N ILE A 142 5.21 -0.75 -11.32
CA ILE A 142 4.36 0.43 -11.54
C ILE A 142 3.97 1.01 -10.18
N ALA A 143 4.09 2.33 -10.03
CA ALA A 143 3.63 3.00 -8.83
C ALA A 143 2.12 2.85 -8.66
N THR A 144 1.66 2.69 -7.42
CA THR A 144 0.23 2.62 -7.10
C THR A 144 -0.07 3.56 -5.94
N SER A 145 -0.99 4.49 -6.17
CA SER A 145 -1.51 5.42 -5.17
C SER A 145 -2.81 4.87 -4.59
N VAL A 146 -2.90 4.82 -3.27
CA VAL A 146 -4.10 4.35 -2.55
C VAL A 146 -4.48 5.36 -1.47
N LEU A 147 -5.74 5.78 -1.42
CA LEU A 147 -6.29 6.54 -0.31
C LEU A 147 -7.26 5.66 0.46
N VAL A 148 -7.04 5.50 1.76
CA VAL A 148 -7.96 4.81 2.65
C VAL A 148 -8.49 5.77 3.71
N ASP A 149 -9.76 5.60 4.08
CA ASP A 149 -10.36 6.35 5.18
C ASP A 149 -10.03 5.75 6.56
N LYS A 150 -10.51 6.40 7.61
CA LYS A 150 -10.36 5.98 9.02
C LYS A 150 -10.90 4.57 9.33
N ASN A 151 -11.78 4.03 8.47
CA ASN A 151 -12.33 2.67 8.57
C ASN A 151 -11.61 1.67 7.66
N ARG A 152 -10.50 2.09 7.02
CA ARG A 152 -9.73 1.32 6.05
C ARG A 152 -10.48 1.01 4.75
N VAL A 153 -11.48 1.80 4.39
CA VAL A 153 -12.17 1.68 3.10
C VAL A 153 -11.40 2.47 2.05
N VAL A 154 -11.11 1.84 0.92
CA VAL A 154 -10.44 2.45 -0.22
C VAL A 154 -11.34 3.53 -0.82
N ARG A 155 -10.85 4.76 -0.89
CA ARG A 155 -11.56 5.92 -1.44
C ARG A 155 -10.97 6.41 -2.76
N TYR A 156 -9.72 6.04 -3.03
CA TYR A 156 -9.03 6.26 -4.29
C TYR A 156 -7.99 5.17 -4.48
N ILE A 157 -7.85 4.69 -5.70
CA ILE A 157 -6.75 3.80 -6.11
C ILE A 157 -6.42 4.10 -7.58
N TYR A 158 -5.14 4.20 -7.89
CA TYR A 158 -4.65 4.42 -9.25
C TYR A 158 -3.27 3.82 -9.41
N SER A 159 -3.08 3.04 -10.47
CA SER A 159 -1.77 2.46 -10.83
C SER A 159 -1.18 3.22 -12.01
N GLY A 160 0.08 3.63 -11.88
CA GLY A 160 0.83 4.49 -12.77
C GLY A 160 1.11 5.85 -12.17
N LYS A 161 1.67 6.74 -12.99
CA LYS A 161 1.85 8.16 -12.65
C LYS A 161 0.47 8.81 -12.57
N THR A 162 0.08 9.23 -11.38
CA THR A 162 -1.22 9.87 -11.14
C THR A 162 -1.35 11.14 -11.98
N PRO A 163 -2.41 11.29 -12.82
CA PRO A 163 -2.63 12.52 -13.57
C PRO A 163 -2.79 13.72 -12.65
N ALA A 164 -2.21 14.87 -13.03
CA ALA A 164 -2.25 16.08 -12.21
C ALA A 164 -3.69 16.57 -11.96
N GLU A 165 -4.60 16.36 -12.90
CA GLU A 165 -6.03 16.65 -12.78
C GLU A 165 -6.74 15.85 -11.69
N ASN A 166 -6.15 14.74 -11.21
CA ASN A 166 -6.70 13.96 -10.09
C ASN A 166 -6.34 14.54 -8.72
N ILE A 167 -5.35 15.44 -8.64
CA ILE A 167 -4.88 15.99 -7.35
C ILE A 167 -6.00 16.73 -6.59
N PRO A 168 -6.81 17.62 -7.20
CA PRO A 168 -7.93 18.25 -6.51
C PRO A 168 -8.90 17.22 -5.92
N LYS A 169 -9.24 16.18 -6.68
CA LYS A 169 -10.10 15.09 -6.20
C LYS A 169 -9.51 14.36 -4.98
N ILE A 170 -8.20 14.09 -4.99
CA ILE A 170 -7.52 13.44 -3.85
C ILE A 170 -7.59 14.34 -2.63
N ILE A 171 -7.32 15.64 -2.76
CA ILE A 171 -7.44 16.63 -1.68
C ILE A 171 -8.86 16.64 -1.10
N ASP A 172 -9.89 16.72 -1.95
CA ASP A 172 -11.29 16.75 -1.53
C ASP A 172 -11.69 15.46 -0.79
N LEU A 173 -11.23 14.29 -1.26
CA LEU A 173 -11.46 13.02 -0.58
C LEU A 173 -10.79 12.98 0.79
N ILE A 174 -9.53 13.46 0.91
CA ILE A 174 -8.85 13.55 2.20
C ILE A 174 -9.64 14.42 3.17
N LYS A 175 -10.04 15.62 2.75
CA LYS A 175 -10.86 16.55 3.55
C LYS A 175 -12.15 15.87 4.01
N LYS A 176 -12.92 15.35 3.05
CA LYS A 176 -14.21 14.70 3.30
C LYS A 176 -14.17 13.58 4.32
N TYR A 177 -13.15 12.74 4.28
CA TYR A 177 -13.06 11.55 5.15
C TYR A 177 -12.26 11.80 6.44
N SER A 178 -11.65 12.98 6.59
CA SER A 178 -10.97 13.43 7.80
C SER A 178 -11.90 14.16 8.78
N GLU A 179 -13.08 14.54 8.33
CA GLU A 179 -14.14 15.08 9.18
C GLU A 179 -14.85 13.94 9.95
#